data_ad2d2b2c15f6e8d90ab1196f30dc37e0
#
_entry.id   ad2d2b2c15f6e8d90ab1196f30dc37e0
#
_cell.length_a   1.000
_cell.length_b   1.000
_cell.length_c   1.000
_cell.angle_alpha   90.00
_cell.angle_beta   90.00
_cell.angle_gamma   90.00
#
_symmetry.space_group_name_H-M   'P 1'
#
loop_
_entity.id
_entity.type
_entity.pdbx_description
1 polymer ?
#
loop_
_entity_poly.entity_id
_entity_poly.type
_entity_poly.pdbx_seq_one_letter_code
_entity_poly.pdbx_strand_id
1 'polypeptide(L)'
;YKTGENAAVSICVWKDQVPMKDVPIYYEISEDLMKPHKTGNIVLKDGTFKLPLGTLKKAGFLRCKVTVNYQKHKYEDAATIGFSPEELRPTTQRPKDFKDFWDKELKKVAEQPLDPRITLIPEKCTSTVNVYHVGFRNNWAGSRMYGILCVPKDTSKKYPAILKVPGAGMRAYHGEIALASQGIITLEIGIHGIPVNLPNEAYTIGGGPLLNYHDKGLDYKENYYYKRVYIGCKRAVDFIFSLPEFDGTNIVTFGGSQGGALSLVTTAIDPRIKGAVCFYPALCDMEGYTHGRAGGWPHMFKKPQYCHPKAIETIRYYDVANFVTDIKVPVFMSFGYNDTTCPPTTSYSVMNKMTCPITPFIVPDSYHFMYPEQREAAVSWALNLLHE
;
A
#
# COMPACT_ATOMS: atom_id res chain seq x y z
N TYR A 1 20.10 4.80 13.45
CA TYR A 1 20.60 5.53 14.61
C TYR A 1 19.65 5.36 15.78
N LYS A 2 20.17 5.49 17.00
CA LYS A 2 19.34 5.67 18.19
C LYS A 2 18.97 7.15 18.36
N THR A 3 17.88 7.41 19.03
CA THR A 3 17.52 8.79 19.44
C THR A 3 18.65 9.42 20.25
N GLY A 4 19.01 10.68 19.95
CA GLY A 4 20.14 11.38 20.56
C GLY A 4 21.48 11.23 19.83
N GLU A 5 21.66 10.25 18.97
CA GLU A 5 22.86 10.13 18.14
C GLU A 5 22.87 11.17 17.02
N ASN A 6 24.07 11.65 16.66
CA ASN A 6 24.23 12.59 15.54
C ASN A 6 24.41 11.83 14.22
N ALA A 7 23.58 12.18 13.23
CA ALA A 7 23.65 11.64 11.89
C ALA A 7 24.27 12.65 10.90
N ALA A 8 24.82 12.13 9.82
CA ALA A 8 25.32 12.92 8.69
C ALA A 8 25.06 12.18 7.38
N VAL A 9 24.93 12.93 6.28
CA VAL A 9 24.87 12.39 4.91
C VAL A 9 26.07 12.85 4.11
N SER A 10 26.53 12.00 3.20
CA SER A 10 27.53 12.37 2.19
C SER A 10 26.80 12.75 0.91
N ILE A 11 27.07 13.96 0.42
CA ILE A 11 26.48 14.50 -0.82
C ILE A 11 27.55 14.46 -1.90
N CYS A 12 27.22 13.91 -3.06
CA CYS A 12 28.07 13.89 -4.24
C CYS A 12 27.21 14.14 -5.47
N VAL A 13 27.70 14.95 -6.41
CA VAL A 13 27.06 15.16 -7.72
C VAL A 13 27.93 14.53 -8.79
N TRP A 14 27.35 13.63 -9.57
CA TRP A 14 28.06 12.90 -10.62
C TRP A 14 27.60 13.33 -12.00
N LYS A 15 28.56 13.45 -12.92
CA LYS A 15 28.32 13.55 -14.34
C LYS A 15 29.20 12.55 -15.07
N ASP A 16 28.61 11.70 -15.91
CA ASP A 16 29.32 10.69 -16.69
C ASP A 16 30.27 9.82 -15.81
N GLN A 17 29.79 9.42 -14.62
CA GLN A 17 30.52 8.64 -13.60
C GLN A 17 31.72 9.39 -12.96
N VAL A 18 31.83 10.69 -13.13
CA VAL A 18 32.88 11.52 -12.54
C VAL A 18 32.27 12.50 -11.53
N PRO A 19 32.78 12.61 -10.28
CA PRO A 19 32.34 13.61 -9.35
C PRO A 19 32.58 15.03 -9.89
N MET A 20 31.53 15.85 -9.84
CA MET A 20 31.63 17.25 -10.31
C MET A 20 32.17 18.12 -9.20
N LYS A 21 33.19 18.95 -9.52
CA LYS A 21 33.75 19.96 -8.61
C LYS A 21 33.08 21.31 -8.79
N ASP A 22 33.17 22.14 -7.75
CA ASP A 22 32.66 23.53 -7.73
C ASP A 22 31.16 23.64 -8.06
N VAL A 23 30.36 22.57 -7.71
CA VAL A 23 28.95 22.56 -7.96
C VAL A 23 28.18 23.19 -6.80
N PRO A 24 27.41 24.27 -7.04
CA PRO A 24 26.50 24.80 -6.03
C PRO A 24 25.29 23.88 -5.85
N ILE A 25 24.99 23.55 -4.62
CA ILE A 25 23.80 22.77 -4.22
C ILE A 25 22.97 23.57 -3.22
N TYR A 26 21.68 23.37 -3.26
CA TYR A 26 20.76 23.77 -2.21
C TYR A 26 20.29 22.51 -1.45
N TYR A 27 20.20 22.59 -0.12
CA TYR A 27 19.71 21.49 0.70
C TYR A 27 18.62 21.94 1.67
N GLU A 28 17.75 20.98 2.00
CA GLU A 28 16.69 21.10 3.00
C GLU A 28 16.78 19.90 3.96
N ILE A 29 16.69 20.15 5.26
CA ILE A 29 16.59 19.11 6.29
C ILE A 29 15.24 19.26 6.97
N SER A 30 14.46 18.19 7.03
CA SER A 30 13.14 18.14 7.67
C SER A 30 12.96 16.83 8.43
N GLU A 31 12.07 16.83 9.41
CA GLU A 31 11.42 15.57 9.80
C GLU A 31 10.62 15.04 8.61
N ASP A 32 10.36 13.73 8.59
CA ASP A 32 9.69 13.05 7.46
C ASP A 32 8.40 13.77 7.04
N LEU A 33 8.35 14.22 5.79
CA LEU A 33 7.26 14.99 5.15
C LEU A 33 6.77 16.25 5.90
N MET A 34 7.56 16.74 6.87
CA MET A 34 7.26 17.99 7.57
C MET A 34 7.98 19.17 6.90
N LYS A 35 7.70 20.38 7.37
CA LYS A 35 8.38 21.57 6.85
C LYS A 35 9.88 21.51 7.20
N PRO A 36 10.76 21.93 6.27
CA PRO A 36 12.18 22.03 6.58
C PRO A 36 12.45 22.94 7.79
N HIS A 37 13.26 22.46 8.70
CA HIS A 37 13.73 23.25 9.85
C HIS A 37 15.14 23.81 9.64
N LYS A 38 15.85 23.29 8.62
CA LYS A 38 17.18 23.80 8.22
C LYS A 38 17.32 23.75 6.70
N THR A 39 17.81 24.83 6.13
CA THR A 39 18.11 24.93 4.69
C THR A 39 19.47 25.62 4.52
N GLY A 40 20.11 25.45 3.36
CA GLY A 40 21.33 26.12 3.06
C GLY A 40 21.85 25.87 1.65
N ASN A 41 22.89 26.64 1.31
CA ASN A 41 23.63 26.50 0.05
C ASN A 41 25.05 26.08 0.36
N ILE A 42 25.61 25.17 -0.42
CA ILE A 42 26.99 24.70 -0.30
C ILE A 42 27.59 24.59 -1.70
N VAL A 43 28.88 24.85 -1.84
CA VAL A 43 29.61 24.54 -3.06
C VAL A 43 30.45 23.28 -2.82
N LEU A 44 30.24 22.25 -3.64
CA LEU A 44 30.99 21.00 -3.59
C LEU A 44 32.38 21.21 -4.24
N LYS A 45 33.34 21.77 -3.52
CA LYS A 45 34.68 22.10 -4.05
C LYS A 45 35.42 20.86 -4.56
N ASP A 46 35.41 19.79 -3.79
CA ASP A 46 36.11 18.53 -4.10
C ASP A 46 35.15 17.43 -4.63
N GLY A 47 33.96 17.83 -5.08
CA GLY A 47 32.93 16.91 -5.59
C GLY A 47 32.11 16.18 -4.53
N THR A 48 32.51 16.29 -3.24
CA THR A 48 31.80 15.66 -2.11
C THR A 48 31.69 16.60 -0.93
N PHE A 49 30.65 16.40 -0.11
CA PHE A 49 30.48 17.11 1.15
C PHE A 49 29.74 16.24 2.18
N LYS A 50 30.28 16.19 3.40
CA LYS A 50 29.59 15.50 4.51
C LYS A 50 28.77 16.51 5.30
N LEU A 51 27.44 16.47 5.14
CA LEU A 51 26.50 17.39 5.80
C LEU A 51 26.01 16.77 7.13
N PRO A 52 26.25 17.44 8.27
CA PRO A 52 25.64 17.06 9.54
C PRO A 52 24.13 17.31 9.51
N LEU A 53 23.32 16.29 9.80
CA LEU A 53 21.86 16.39 9.89
C LEU A 53 21.39 16.73 11.29
N GLY A 54 22.22 16.46 12.32
CA GLY A 54 21.83 16.54 13.72
C GLY A 54 21.21 15.25 14.24
N THR A 55 20.26 15.36 15.15
CA THR A 55 19.65 14.24 15.85
C THR A 55 18.15 14.45 16.06
N LEU A 56 17.42 13.38 16.39
CA LEU A 56 16.07 13.44 16.93
C LEU A 56 16.07 13.02 18.41
N LYS A 57 15.24 13.70 19.23
CA LYS A 57 15.05 13.37 20.65
C LYS A 57 13.96 12.32 20.86
N LYS A 58 13.19 11.98 19.83
CA LYS A 58 12.12 10.97 19.81
C LYS A 58 12.24 10.15 18.52
N ALA A 59 11.67 8.97 18.53
CA ALA A 59 11.62 8.08 17.36
C ALA A 59 11.04 8.81 16.14
N GLY A 60 11.68 8.64 14.97
CA GLY A 60 11.27 9.32 13.74
C GLY A 60 12.31 9.24 12.65
N PHE A 61 12.12 10.07 11.63
CA PHE A 61 13.00 10.13 10.46
C PHE A 61 13.43 11.58 10.16
N LEU A 62 14.70 11.77 9.83
CA LEU A 62 15.22 12.99 9.21
C LEU A 62 15.47 12.74 7.73
N ARG A 63 14.98 13.65 6.91
CA ARG A 63 15.16 13.66 5.46
C ARG A 63 16.04 14.85 5.05
N CYS A 64 17.10 14.56 4.33
CA CYS A 64 17.91 15.56 3.64
C CYS A 64 17.55 15.51 2.15
N LYS A 65 16.98 16.59 1.63
CA LYS A 65 16.72 16.76 0.21
C LYS A 65 17.79 17.70 -0.36
N VAL A 66 18.36 17.32 -1.50
CA VAL A 66 19.37 18.11 -2.21
C VAL A 66 18.84 18.48 -3.58
N THR A 67 19.07 19.74 -3.98
CA THR A 67 18.70 20.26 -5.30
C THR A 67 19.95 20.84 -5.98
N VAL A 68 20.14 20.46 -7.25
CA VAL A 68 21.18 21.00 -8.13
C VAL A 68 20.52 21.56 -9.38
N ASN A 69 20.92 22.79 -9.75
CA ASN A 69 20.55 23.36 -11.04
C ASN A 69 21.75 23.30 -11.97
N TYR A 70 21.64 22.54 -13.06
CA TYR A 70 22.70 22.37 -14.02
C TYR A 70 22.15 22.43 -15.47
N GLN A 71 22.73 23.27 -16.31
CA GLN A 71 22.32 23.45 -17.72
C GLN A 71 20.81 23.65 -17.90
N LYS A 72 20.19 24.52 -17.10
CA LYS A 72 18.74 24.82 -17.06
C LYS A 72 17.84 23.66 -16.60
N HIS A 73 18.40 22.55 -16.17
CA HIS A 73 17.65 21.42 -15.58
C HIS A 73 17.83 21.42 -14.06
N LYS A 74 16.76 21.06 -13.38
CA LYS A 74 16.73 20.86 -11.94
C LYS A 74 16.85 19.37 -11.63
N TYR A 75 17.81 18.99 -10.81
CA TYR A 75 18.01 17.63 -10.33
C TYR A 75 17.78 17.62 -8.82
N GLU A 76 17.08 16.61 -8.34
CA GLU A 76 16.77 16.46 -6.93
C GLU A 76 16.98 15.01 -6.50
N ASP A 77 17.50 14.85 -5.30
CA ASP A 77 17.62 13.55 -4.65
C ASP A 77 17.47 13.71 -3.13
N ALA A 78 17.23 12.62 -2.41
CA ALA A 78 17.05 12.64 -0.98
C ALA A 78 17.66 11.42 -0.29
N ALA A 79 18.11 11.63 0.94
CA ALA A 79 18.48 10.58 1.85
C ALA A 79 17.69 10.73 3.15
N THR A 80 17.08 9.66 3.61
CA THR A 80 16.26 9.63 4.84
C THR A 80 16.88 8.68 5.85
N ILE A 81 17.00 9.14 7.08
CA ILE A 81 17.66 8.42 8.18
C ILE A 81 16.66 8.19 9.30
N GLY A 82 16.55 6.94 9.76
CA GLY A 82 15.73 6.57 10.90
C GLY A 82 16.45 6.71 12.24
N PHE A 83 15.72 7.20 13.24
CA PHE A 83 16.13 7.28 14.65
C PHE A 83 15.17 6.43 15.48
N SER A 84 15.63 5.33 16.03
CA SER A 84 14.84 4.34 16.79
C SER A 84 13.47 4.06 16.13
N PRO A 85 13.41 3.76 14.83
CA PRO A 85 12.12 3.61 14.12
C PRO A 85 11.25 2.47 14.68
N GLU A 86 11.85 1.49 15.35
CA GLU A 86 11.19 0.40 16.07
C GLU A 86 10.34 0.88 17.27
N GLU A 87 10.57 2.09 17.74
CA GLU A 87 9.80 2.70 18.84
C GLU A 87 8.58 3.49 18.36
N LEU A 88 8.46 3.73 17.04
CA LEU A 88 7.30 4.44 16.48
C LEU A 88 6.01 3.70 16.78
N ARG A 89 4.99 4.46 17.18
CA ARG A 89 3.61 3.96 17.41
C ARG A 89 2.63 4.87 16.67
N PRO A 90 1.47 4.34 16.23
CA PRO A 90 0.46 5.15 15.57
C PRO A 90 -0.08 6.23 16.50
N THR A 91 -0.44 7.37 15.92
CA THR A 91 -1.16 8.45 16.61
C THR A 91 -2.67 8.18 16.66
N THR A 92 -3.18 7.46 15.67
CA THR A 92 -4.59 7.11 15.59
C THR A 92 -5.01 6.17 16.72
N GLN A 93 -6.24 6.36 17.20
CA GLN A 93 -6.84 5.56 18.28
C GLN A 93 -7.96 4.68 17.71
N ARG A 94 -7.94 3.39 18.09
CA ARG A 94 -9.02 2.46 17.72
C ARG A 94 -10.29 2.80 18.48
N PRO A 95 -11.44 3.07 17.80
CA PRO A 95 -12.72 3.28 18.45
C PRO A 95 -13.14 2.07 19.30
N LYS A 96 -13.85 2.32 20.41
CA LYS A 96 -14.31 1.23 21.30
C LYS A 96 -15.26 0.26 20.59
N ASP A 97 -16.11 0.78 19.72
CA ASP A 97 -17.09 0.03 18.92
C ASP A 97 -16.55 -0.39 17.53
N PHE A 98 -15.24 -0.31 17.31
CA PHE A 98 -14.61 -0.63 16.01
C PHE A 98 -14.99 -2.04 15.51
N LYS A 99 -14.88 -3.02 16.40
CA LYS A 99 -15.19 -4.41 16.06
C LYS A 99 -16.68 -4.58 15.75
N ASP A 100 -17.54 -4.02 16.57
CA ASP A 100 -19.01 -4.12 16.41
C ASP A 100 -19.46 -3.47 15.09
N PHE A 101 -18.85 -2.33 14.73
CA PHE A 101 -19.10 -1.67 13.46
C PHE A 101 -18.76 -2.59 12.27
N TRP A 102 -17.56 -3.17 12.25
CA TRP A 102 -17.15 -4.02 11.14
C TRP A 102 -17.88 -5.37 11.12
N ASP A 103 -18.09 -6.01 12.25
CA ASP A 103 -18.85 -7.26 12.34
C ASP A 103 -20.28 -7.09 11.81
N LYS A 104 -20.94 -5.96 12.14
CA LYS A 104 -22.27 -5.62 11.63
C LYS A 104 -22.27 -5.44 10.10
N GLU A 105 -21.31 -4.73 9.55
CA GLU A 105 -21.24 -4.48 8.10
C GLU A 105 -20.88 -5.77 7.34
N LEU A 106 -19.97 -6.58 7.85
CA LEU A 106 -19.60 -7.87 7.25
C LEU A 106 -20.76 -8.88 7.31
N LYS A 107 -21.53 -8.93 8.42
CA LYS A 107 -22.71 -9.77 8.54
C LYS A 107 -23.77 -9.43 7.49
N LYS A 108 -24.08 -8.13 7.30
CA LYS A 108 -25.03 -7.67 6.27
C LYS A 108 -24.66 -8.16 4.86
N VAL A 109 -23.36 -8.19 4.58
CA VAL A 109 -22.85 -8.58 3.27
C VAL A 109 -22.83 -10.10 3.08
N ALA A 110 -22.56 -10.85 4.15
CA ALA A 110 -22.59 -12.32 4.12
C ALA A 110 -23.98 -12.88 3.78
N GLU A 111 -25.04 -12.14 4.12
CA GLU A 111 -26.43 -12.51 3.81
C GLU A 111 -26.80 -12.28 2.32
N GLN A 112 -25.96 -11.57 1.56
CA GLN A 112 -26.22 -11.25 0.16
C GLN A 112 -25.58 -12.26 -0.77
N PRO A 113 -26.29 -12.74 -1.83
CA PRO A 113 -25.71 -13.63 -2.81
C PRO A 113 -24.54 -12.96 -3.52
N LEU A 114 -23.53 -13.75 -3.87
CA LEU A 114 -22.33 -13.28 -4.57
C LEU A 114 -22.65 -12.84 -6.02
N ASP A 115 -23.64 -13.47 -6.67
CA ASP A 115 -24.07 -13.21 -8.05
C ASP A 115 -22.87 -13.10 -9.02
N PRO A 116 -22.05 -14.17 -9.17
CA PRO A 116 -20.86 -14.12 -10.00
C PRO A 116 -21.21 -14.09 -11.49
N ARG A 117 -20.43 -13.29 -12.24
CA ARG A 117 -20.42 -13.30 -13.71
C ARG A 117 -19.01 -13.59 -14.15
N ILE A 118 -18.83 -14.64 -14.94
CA ILE A 118 -17.52 -15.14 -15.38
C ILE A 118 -17.55 -15.22 -16.91
N THR A 119 -16.66 -14.46 -17.56
CA THR A 119 -16.55 -14.41 -19.02
C THR A 119 -15.12 -14.74 -19.42
N LEU A 120 -14.94 -15.79 -20.21
CA LEU A 120 -13.63 -16.18 -20.76
C LEU A 120 -13.09 -15.05 -21.65
N ILE A 121 -11.78 -14.82 -21.59
CA ILE A 121 -11.03 -13.92 -22.49
C ILE A 121 -10.11 -14.82 -23.34
N PRO A 122 -10.59 -15.35 -24.47
CA PRO A 122 -9.86 -16.38 -25.24
C PRO A 122 -8.47 -15.91 -25.68
N GLU A 123 -8.34 -14.65 -26.06
CA GLU A 123 -7.10 -14.04 -26.55
C GLU A 123 -6.01 -13.90 -25.49
N LYS A 124 -6.37 -14.02 -24.21
CA LYS A 124 -5.42 -14.03 -23.08
C LYS A 124 -5.12 -15.42 -22.53
N CYS A 125 -5.86 -16.43 -22.98
CA CYS A 125 -5.63 -17.80 -22.54
C CYS A 125 -4.32 -18.35 -23.11
N THR A 126 -3.64 -19.21 -22.35
CA THR A 126 -2.44 -19.92 -22.80
C THR A 126 -2.75 -21.44 -22.95
N SER A 127 -1.75 -22.24 -23.27
CA SER A 127 -1.89 -23.70 -23.27
C SER A 127 -2.24 -24.26 -21.88
N THR A 128 -1.82 -23.59 -20.79
CA THR A 128 -1.92 -24.07 -19.41
C THR A 128 -2.83 -23.22 -18.53
N VAL A 129 -3.28 -22.03 -18.94
CA VAL A 129 -4.04 -21.07 -18.11
C VAL A 129 -5.29 -20.59 -18.86
N ASN A 130 -6.42 -20.61 -18.20
CA ASN A 130 -7.62 -19.89 -18.59
C ASN A 130 -7.65 -18.52 -17.94
N VAL A 131 -8.04 -17.49 -18.70
CA VAL A 131 -8.16 -16.11 -18.22
C VAL A 131 -9.58 -15.63 -18.39
N TYR A 132 -10.15 -15.09 -17.31
CA TYR A 132 -11.54 -14.63 -17.29
C TYR A 132 -11.64 -13.19 -16.82
N HIS A 133 -12.55 -12.41 -17.40
CA HIS A 133 -13.10 -11.23 -16.77
C HIS A 133 -14.22 -11.67 -15.83
N VAL A 134 -14.14 -11.23 -14.58
CA VAL A 134 -15.13 -11.61 -13.57
C VAL A 134 -15.78 -10.38 -12.96
N GLY A 135 -17.02 -10.52 -12.54
CA GLY A 135 -17.74 -9.52 -11.77
C GLY A 135 -18.62 -10.19 -10.72
N PHE A 136 -18.67 -9.65 -9.52
CA PHE A 136 -19.49 -10.15 -8.42
C PHE A 136 -20.05 -9.00 -7.59
N ARG A 137 -21.16 -9.29 -6.86
CA ARG A 137 -21.83 -8.30 -6.02
C ARG A 137 -20.92 -7.85 -4.88
N ASN A 138 -20.87 -6.55 -4.65
CA ASN A 138 -20.16 -5.92 -3.55
C ASN A 138 -21.09 -5.76 -2.32
N ASN A 139 -21.29 -4.58 -1.82
CA ASN A 139 -21.96 -4.27 -0.55
C ASN A 139 -23.48 -4.04 -0.68
N TRP A 140 -24.03 -3.92 -1.90
CA TRP A 140 -25.47 -3.80 -2.16
C TRP A 140 -25.79 -4.21 -3.61
N ALA A 141 -27.08 -4.40 -3.93
CA ALA A 141 -27.54 -5.01 -5.18
C ALA A 141 -27.02 -4.35 -6.46
N GLY A 142 -26.86 -3.02 -6.48
CA GLY A 142 -26.37 -2.27 -7.65
C GLY A 142 -24.85 -2.09 -7.67
N SER A 143 -24.14 -2.55 -6.66
CA SER A 143 -22.67 -2.37 -6.54
C SER A 143 -21.94 -3.66 -6.91
N ARG A 144 -20.99 -3.56 -7.83
CA ARG A 144 -20.18 -4.73 -8.26
C ARG A 144 -18.69 -4.46 -8.10
N MET A 145 -17.94 -5.54 -7.89
CA MET A 145 -16.51 -5.63 -8.06
C MET A 145 -16.21 -6.33 -9.38
N TYR A 146 -15.11 -5.96 -10.02
CA TYR A 146 -14.62 -6.59 -11.24
C TYR A 146 -13.17 -6.98 -11.08
N GLY A 147 -12.75 -8.03 -11.81
CA GLY A 147 -11.38 -8.49 -11.78
C GLY A 147 -11.00 -9.32 -12.99
N ILE A 148 -9.71 -9.63 -13.07
CA ILE A 148 -9.16 -10.64 -13.99
C ILE A 148 -8.77 -11.85 -13.15
N LEU A 149 -9.40 -12.99 -13.49
CA LEU A 149 -9.15 -14.29 -12.87
C LEU A 149 -8.30 -15.13 -13.82
N CYS A 150 -7.18 -15.65 -13.32
CA CYS A 150 -6.38 -16.64 -14.05
C CYS A 150 -6.43 -17.98 -13.28
N VAL A 151 -6.79 -19.06 -13.98
CA VAL A 151 -6.96 -20.40 -13.42
C VAL A 151 -6.15 -21.40 -14.23
N PRO A 152 -5.35 -22.27 -13.60
CA PRO A 152 -4.71 -23.40 -14.30
C PRO A 152 -5.76 -24.29 -14.97
N LYS A 153 -5.45 -24.82 -16.17
CA LYS A 153 -6.39 -25.63 -16.98
C LYS A 153 -6.54 -27.08 -16.49
N ASP A 154 -5.56 -27.59 -15.74
CA ASP A 154 -5.61 -28.96 -15.25
C ASP A 154 -6.66 -29.08 -14.13
N THR A 155 -7.82 -29.63 -14.47
CA THR A 155 -8.95 -29.81 -13.54
C THR A 155 -8.82 -31.04 -12.62
N SER A 156 -7.78 -31.85 -12.80
CA SER A 156 -7.50 -33.00 -11.94
C SER A 156 -6.99 -32.61 -10.55
N LYS A 157 -6.61 -31.35 -10.37
CA LYS A 157 -6.02 -30.80 -9.14
C LYS A 157 -6.84 -29.63 -8.60
N LYS A 158 -6.61 -29.30 -7.33
CA LYS A 158 -7.03 -28.07 -6.69
C LYS A 158 -5.82 -27.18 -6.49
N TYR A 159 -6.03 -25.87 -6.44
CA TYR A 159 -4.94 -24.90 -6.45
C TYR A 159 -5.08 -23.90 -5.31
N PRO A 160 -3.98 -23.48 -4.69
CA PRO A 160 -3.95 -22.33 -3.81
C PRO A 160 -4.20 -21.04 -4.60
N ALA A 161 -4.46 -19.94 -3.89
CA ALA A 161 -4.82 -18.68 -4.53
C ALA A 161 -4.03 -17.48 -4.01
N ILE A 162 -3.85 -16.51 -4.89
CA ILE A 162 -3.37 -15.15 -4.55
C ILE A 162 -4.46 -14.14 -4.95
N LEU A 163 -4.97 -13.40 -3.97
CA LEU A 163 -5.81 -12.23 -4.19
C LEU A 163 -4.93 -11.00 -4.33
N LYS A 164 -4.83 -10.46 -5.54
CA LYS A 164 -4.09 -9.22 -5.82
C LYS A 164 -5.02 -8.03 -5.72
N VAL A 165 -4.72 -7.14 -4.77
CA VAL A 165 -5.50 -5.93 -4.50
C VAL A 165 -4.77 -4.69 -5.00
N PRO A 166 -5.50 -3.67 -5.55
CA PRO A 166 -4.90 -2.64 -6.37
C PRO A 166 -4.30 -1.47 -5.58
N GLY A 167 -3.22 -0.90 -6.11
CA GLY A 167 -2.79 0.46 -5.80
C GLY A 167 -3.83 1.51 -6.21
N ALA A 168 -3.61 2.76 -5.85
CA ALA A 168 -4.52 3.85 -6.17
C ALA A 168 -4.63 4.10 -7.69
N GLY A 169 -5.79 4.62 -8.11
CA GLY A 169 -6.09 4.96 -9.50
C GLY A 169 -6.91 3.90 -10.24
N MET A 170 -7.39 4.29 -11.42
CA MET A 170 -8.18 3.45 -12.32
C MET A 170 -7.31 3.02 -13.50
N ARG A 171 -7.38 1.74 -13.87
CA ARG A 171 -6.62 1.19 -14.99
C ARG A 171 -7.21 -0.13 -15.47
N ALA A 172 -6.81 -0.56 -16.66
CA ALA A 172 -7.01 -1.94 -17.10
C ALA A 172 -6.10 -2.88 -16.29
N TYR A 173 -6.58 -4.10 -16.08
CA TYR A 173 -5.80 -5.20 -15.48
C TYR A 173 -5.63 -6.33 -16.49
N HIS A 174 -4.54 -7.06 -16.34
CA HIS A 174 -4.16 -8.11 -17.30
C HIS A 174 -4.14 -9.51 -16.67
N GLY A 175 -4.16 -9.59 -15.35
CA GLY A 175 -4.03 -10.84 -14.59
C GLY A 175 -2.57 -11.31 -14.45
N GLU A 176 -2.34 -12.19 -13.50
CA GLU A 176 -1.01 -12.76 -13.20
C GLU A 176 -0.85 -14.15 -13.83
N ILE A 177 -0.84 -14.18 -15.18
CA ILE A 177 -0.79 -15.44 -15.96
C ILE A 177 0.47 -16.26 -15.62
N ALA A 178 1.60 -15.60 -15.38
CA ALA A 178 2.86 -16.26 -15.03
C ALA A 178 2.79 -17.02 -13.69
N LEU A 179 2.09 -16.47 -12.69
CA LEU A 179 1.85 -17.18 -11.43
C LEU A 179 0.82 -18.31 -11.63
N ALA A 180 -0.21 -18.08 -12.44
CA ALA A 180 -1.19 -19.11 -12.71
C ALA A 180 -0.60 -20.30 -13.48
N SER A 181 0.39 -20.09 -14.35
CA SER A 181 1.11 -21.19 -15.01
C SER A 181 1.95 -22.05 -14.05
N GLN A 182 2.22 -21.56 -12.85
CA GLN A 182 2.90 -22.28 -11.77
C GLN A 182 1.93 -23.00 -10.82
N GLY A 183 0.64 -23.08 -11.16
CA GLY A 183 -0.34 -23.78 -10.35
C GLY A 183 -0.98 -22.92 -9.25
N ILE A 184 -1.11 -21.61 -9.46
CA ILE A 184 -1.75 -20.69 -8.50
C ILE A 184 -2.96 -20.04 -9.14
N ILE A 185 -4.12 -20.07 -8.52
CA ILE A 185 -5.24 -19.23 -8.91
C ILE A 185 -4.90 -17.78 -8.57
N THR A 186 -5.01 -16.86 -9.53
CA THR A 186 -4.82 -15.44 -9.25
C THR A 186 -6.07 -14.65 -9.58
N LEU A 187 -6.49 -13.79 -8.64
CA LEU A 187 -7.57 -12.83 -8.86
C LEU A 187 -7.05 -11.43 -8.65
N GLU A 188 -6.94 -10.65 -9.72
CA GLU A 188 -6.57 -9.22 -9.68
C GLU A 188 -7.84 -8.37 -9.80
N ILE A 189 -8.18 -7.59 -8.76
CA ILE A 189 -9.44 -6.85 -8.68
C ILE A 189 -9.28 -5.35 -8.89
N GLY A 190 -10.33 -4.70 -9.41
CA GLY A 190 -10.53 -3.25 -9.39
C GLY A 190 -11.58 -2.85 -8.34
N ILE A 191 -11.36 -1.74 -7.63
CA ILE A 191 -12.18 -1.33 -6.48
C ILE A 191 -13.27 -0.30 -6.79
N HIS A 192 -13.31 0.21 -8.02
CA HIS A 192 -14.16 1.37 -8.34
C HIS A 192 -15.55 0.99 -8.89
N GLY A 193 -15.84 -0.30 -9.07
CA GLY A 193 -17.09 -0.77 -9.67
C GLY A 193 -17.17 -0.51 -11.17
N ILE A 194 -16.02 -0.39 -11.82
CA ILE A 194 -15.85 -0.25 -13.26
C ILE A 194 -15.20 -1.53 -13.79
N PRO A 195 -15.68 -2.11 -14.92
CA PRO A 195 -15.00 -3.24 -15.55
C PRO A 195 -13.51 -2.96 -15.78
N VAL A 196 -12.67 -3.96 -15.57
CA VAL A 196 -11.20 -3.80 -15.56
C VAL A 196 -10.53 -4.25 -16.87
N ASN A 197 -11.32 -4.58 -17.87
CA ASN A 197 -10.88 -5.03 -19.21
C ASN A 197 -11.26 -4.06 -20.32
N LEU A 198 -11.62 -2.83 -20.00
CA LEU A 198 -11.90 -1.79 -20.99
C LEU A 198 -10.60 -1.24 -21.60
N PRO A 199 -10.65 -0.60 -22.77
CA PRO A 199 -9.52 0.15 -23.31
C PRO A 199 -9.00 1.20 -22.34
N ASN A 200 -7.70 1.50 -22.38
CA ASN A 200 -7.05 2.41 -21.44
C ASN A 200 -7.68 3.81 -21.43
N GLU A 201 -8.20 4.26 -22.57
CA GLU A 201 -8.87 5.54 -22.74
C GLU A 201 -10.10 5.68 -21.84
N ALA A 202 -10.78 4.58 -21.53
CA ALA A 202 -11.94 4.58 -20.61
C ALA A 202 -11.56 4.94 -19.17
N TYR A 203 -10.30 4.80 -18.79
CA TYR A 203 -9.80 5.10 -17.45
C TYR A 203 -9.13 6.48 -17.36
N THR A 204 -8.79 7.10 -18.49
CA THR A 204 -8.16 8.44 -18.54
C THR A 204 -9.15 9.57 -18.28
N ILE A 205 -10.44 9.31 -18.26
CA ILE A 205 -11.49 10.26 -17.84
C ILE A 205 -11.37 10.44 -16.33
N GLY A 206 -10.18 10.86 -15.88
CA GLY A 206 -9.80 11.04 -14.47
C GLY A 206 -10.47 12.19 -13.76
N GLY A 207 -11.48 12.83 -14.38
CA GLY A 207 -12.41 13.76 -13.76
C GLY A 207 -13.73 13.08 -13.41
N GLY A 208 -14.63 13.78 -12.76
CA GLY A 208 -15.96 13.28 -12.46
C GLY A 208 -16.08 12.54 -11.12
N PRO A 209 -17.03 11.60 -10.99
CA PRO A 209 -17.43 11.05 -9.68
C PRO A 209 -16.34 10.36 -8.88
N LEU A 210 -15.25 9.91 -9.50
CA LEU A 210 -14.14 9.21 -8.84
C LEU A 210 -12.92 10.10 -8.56
N LEU A 211 -12.94 11.36 -8.96
CA LEU A 211 -11.91 12.31 -8.56
C LEU A 211 -11.89 12.44 -7.03
N ASN A 212 -10.69 12.33 -6.43
CA ASN A 212 -10.50 12.35 -4.98
C ASN A 212 -11.44 11.40 -4.22
N TYR A 213 -11.69 10.19 -4.75
CA TYR A 213 -12.57 9.20 -4.14
C TYR A 213 -12.23 8.92 -2.68
N HIS A 214 -10.96 9.02 -2.33
CA HIS A 214 -10.43 8.81 -0.97
C HIS A 214 -10.91 9.86 0.05
N ASP A 215 -11.46 10.99 -0.39
CA ASP A 215 -11.99 12.05 0.49
C ASP A 215 -13.52 11.95 0.63
N LYS A 216 -14.20 11.02 -0.08
CA LYS A 216 -15.66 10.97 -0.15
C LYS A 216 -16.28 10.31 1.08
N GLY A 217 -17.27 11.01 1.66
CA GLY A 217 -18.05 10.49 2.79
C GLY A 217 -17.36 10.61 4.15
N LEU A 218 -16.36 11.48 4.28
CA LEU A 218 -15.60 11.68 5.53
C LEU A 218 -16.43 12.14 6.73
N ASP A 219 -17.62 12.72 6.51
CA ASP A 219 -18.46 13.19 7.63
C ASP A 219 -19.19 12.08 8.37
N TYR A 220 -19.28 10.88 7.79
CA TYR A 220 -20.02 9.74 8.36
C TYR A 220 -19.32 8.43 8.03
N LYS A 221 -18.93 7.69 9.08
CA LYS A 221 -18.25 6.40 8.93
C LYS A 221 -19.03 5.38 8.08
N GLU A 222 -20.36 5.44 8.09
CA GLU A 222 -21.22 4.58 7.28
C GLU A 222 -21.15 4.88 5.78
N ASN A 223 -20.74 6.10 5.40
CA ASN A 223 -20.74 6.57 4.02
C ASN A 223 -19.36 6.73 3.41
N TYR A 224 -18.31 6.56 4.20
CA TYR A 224 -16.95 6.72 3.72
C TYR A 224 -16.63 5.71 2.59
N TYR A 225 -15.99 6.22 1.55
CA TYR A 225 -15.74 5.46 0.31
C TYR A 225 -15.06 4.11 0.56
N TYR A 226 -14.12 4.04 1.47
CA TYR A 226 -13.38 2.81 1.76
C TYR A 226 -14.22 1.72 2.43
N LYS A 227 -15.43 2.01 2.95
CA LYS A 227 -16.32 0.94 3.42
C LYS A 227 -16.64 -0.05 2.30
N ARG A 228 -17.07 0.45 1.13
CA ARG A 228 -17.35 -0.43 -0.02
C ARG A 228 -16.10 -1.11 -0.57
N VAL A 229 -14.94 -0.48 -0.42
CA VAL A 229 -13.65 -1.03 -0.88
C VAL A 229 -13.24 -2.22 -0.01
N TYR A 230 -13.23 -2.06 1.31
CA TYR A 230 -12.85 -3.13 2.24
C TYR A 230 -13.81 -4.32 2.17
N ILE A 231 -15.12 -4.04 2.12
CA ILE A 231 -16.15 -5.06 1.89
C ILE A 231 -15.91 -5.75 0.54
N GLY A 232 -15.62 -5.00 -0.52
CA GLY A 232 -15.35 -5.54 -1.84
C GLY A 232 -14.14 -6.49 -1.88
N CYS A 233 -13.07 -6.17 -1.15
CA CYS A 233 -11.92 -7.08 -1.00
C CYS A 233 -12.31 -8.37 -0.27
N LYS A 234 -13.13 -8.28 0.79
CA LYS A 234 -13.69 -9.45 1.47
C LYS A 234 -14.57 -10.29 0.53
N ARG A 235 -15.39 -9.67 -0.32
CA ARG A 235 -16.21 -10.35 -1.32
C ARG A 235 -15.35 -11.04 -2.40
N ALA A 236 -14.18 -10.50 -2.72
CA ALA A 236 -13.23 -11.16 -3.61
C ALA A 236 -12.67 -12.46 -2.99
N VAL A 237 -12.45 -12.49 -1.67
CA VAL A 237 -12.13 -13.74 -0.95
C VAL A 237 -13.30 -14.73 -1.07
N ASP A 238 -14.55 -14.29 -0.83
CA ASP A 238 -15.73 -15.14 -0.98
C ASP A 238 -15.84 -15.72 -2.40
N PHE A 239 -15.53 -14.91 -3.42
CA PHE A 239 -15.53 -15.37 -4.80
C PHE A 239 -14.48 -16.45 -5.05
N ILE A 240 -13.24 -16.30 -4.53
CA ILE A 240 -12.21 -17.34 -4.64
C ILE A 240 -12.69 -18.64 -3.96
N PHE A 241 -13.26 -18.54 -2.77
CA PHE A 241 -13.81 -19.71 -2.05
C PHE A 241 -14.99 -20.40 -2.75
N SER A 242 -15.66 -19.71 -3.69
CA SER A 242 -16.73 -20.30 -4.51
C SER A 242 -16.22 -21.01 -5.77
N LEU A 243 -14.92 -20.88 -6.10
CA LEU A 243 -14.36 -21.53 -7.29
C LEU A 243 -14.16 -23.03 -7.07
N PRO A 244 -14.63 -23.86 -8.00
CA PRO A 244 -14.44 -25.31 -7.88
C PRO A 244 -12.97 -25.73 -7.98
N GLU A 245 -12.09 -24.93 -8.58
CA GLU A 245 -10.67 -25.22 -8.72
C GLU A 245 -9.85 -24.86 -7.48
N PHE A 246 -10.39 -24.04 -6.56
CA PHE A 246 -9.71 -23.65 -5.34
C PHE A 246 -9.57 -24.82 -4.37
N ASP A 247 -8.45 -24.88 -3.65
CA ASP A 247 -8.16 -25.97 -2.69
C ASP A 247 -8.95 -25.83 -1.36
N GLY A 248 -9.63 -24.71 -1.16
CA GLY A 248 -10.49 -24.45 -0.01
C GLY A 248 -9.79 -23.86 1.22
N THR A 249 -8.48 -23.70 1.19
CA THR A 249 -7.72 -23.27 2.39
C THR A 249 -6.58 -22.26 2.12
N ASN A 250 -5.82 -22.42 1.04
CA ASN A 250 -4.56 -21.75 0.87
C ASN A 250 -4.72 -20.45 0.05
N ILE A 251 -4.92 -19.33 0.72
CA ILE A 251 -5.05 -18.01 0.09
C ILE A 251 -4.16 -16.97 0.77
N VAL A 252 -3.46 -16.17 -0.04
CA VAL A 252 -2.63 -15.03 0.40
C VAL A 252 -3.14 -13.76 -0.30
N THR A 253 -3.15 -12.64 0.43
CA THR A 253 -3.38 -11.30 -0.16
C THR A 253 -2.06 -10.68 -0.60
N PHE A 254 -2.08 -9.91 -1.70
CA PHE A 254 -0.87 -9.31 -2.26
C PHE A 254 -1.15 -7.90 -2.79
N GLY A 255 -0.40 -6.90 -2.34
CA GLY A 255 -0.56 -5.55 -2.86
C GLY A 255 0.50 -4.55 -2.42
N GLY A 256 0.54 -3.42 -3.13
CA GLY A 256 1.44 -2.29 -2.83
C GLY A 256 0.67 -0.98 -2.75
N SER A 257 1.17 -0.01 -1.98
CA SER A 257 0.55 1.29 -1.79
C SER A 257 -0.87 1.14 -1.17
N GLN A 258 -1.88 1.69 -1.80
CA GLN A 258 -3.27 1.38 -1.42
C GLN A 258 -3.51 -0.13 -1.36
N GLY A 259 -2.96 -0.91 -2.31
CA GLY A 259 -3.04 -2.36 -2.28
C GLY A 259 -2.35 -2.98 -1.07
N GLY A 260 -1.26 -2.41 -0.58
CA GLY A 260 -0.63 -2.84 0.68
C GLY A 260 -1.58 -2.67 1.88
N ALA A 261 -2.26 -1.52 1.95
CA ALA A 261 -3.32 -1.29 2.93
C ALA A 261 -4.47 -2.30 2.79
N LEU A 262 -4.95 -2.53 1.57
CA LEU A 262 -6.03 -3.47 1.30
C LEU A 262 -5.65 -4.92 1.61
N SER A 263 -4.39 -5.32 1.39
CA SER A 263 -3.88 -6.64 1.79
C SER A 263 -3.98 -6.81 3.30
N LEU A 264 -3.50 -5.85 4.08
CA LEU A 264 -3.53 -5.91 5.54
C LEU A 264 -4.95 -5.89 6.09
N VAL A 265 -5.80 -4.97 5.60
CA VAL A 265 -7.19 -4.87 6.05
C VAL A 265 -7.98 -6.14 5.71
N THR A 266 -7.85 -6.66 4.49
CA THR A 266 -8.56 -7.87 4.08
C THR A 266 -8.16 -9.06 4.94
N THR A 267 -6.86 -9.19 5.24
CA THR A 267 -6.34 -10.24 6.13
C THR A 267 -6.84 -10.09 7.57
N ALA A 268 -7.01 -8.85 8.04
CA ALA A 268 -7.54 -8.60 9.39
C ALA A 268 -9.02 -8.94 9.54
N ILE A 269 -9.83 -8.76 8.47
CA ILE A 269 -11.29 -8.96 8.51
C ILE A 269 -11.74 -10.32 7.99
N ASP A 270 -10.85 -11.12 7.41
CA ASP A 270 -11.17 -12.47 6.92
C ASP A 270 -10.19 -13.51 7.47
N PRO A 271 -10.59 -14.29 8.48
CA PRO A 271 -9.71 -15.26 9.13
C PRO A 271 -9.33 -16.46 8.26
N ARG A 272 -9.91 -16.61 7.06
CA ARG A 272 -9.58 -17.68 6.11
C ARG A 272 -8.28 -17.44 5.36
N ILE A 273 -7.74 -16.21 5.41
CA ILE A 273 -6.49 -15.84 4.73
C ILE A 273 -5.30 -16.40 5.53
N LYS A 274 -4.36 -17.02 4.83
CA LYS A 274 -3.13 -17.61 5.42
C LYS A 274 -1.99 -16.61 5.63
N GLY A 275 -1.95 -15.53 4.85
CA GLY A 275 -0.89 -14.53 4.95
C GLY A 275 -1.11 -13.32 4.08
N ALA A 276 -0.31 -12.29 4.29
CA ALA A 276 -0.37 -11.05 3.51
C ALA A 276 1.00 -10.63 2.99
N VAL A 277 1.06 -10.22 1.74
CA VAL A 277 2.19 -9.48 1.16
C VAL A 277 1.80 -8.01 1.06
N CYS A 278 2.59 -7.16 1.68
CA CYS A 278 2.35 -5.74 1.80
C CYS A 278 3.58 -4.93 1.41
N PHE A 279 3.48 -4.13 0.36
CA PHE A 279 4.51 -3.14 0.00
C PHE A 279 4.05 -1.74 0.36
N TYR A 280 4.92 -0.97 0.99
CA TYR A 280 4.74 0.47 1.29
C TYR A 280 3.27 0.90 1.48
N PRO A 281 2.58 0.43 2.55
CA PRO A 281 1.14 0.56 2.69
C PRO A 281 0.68 2.01 2.84
N ALA A 282 -0.37 2.36 2.11
CA ALA A 282 -1.13 3.59 2.29
C ALA A 282 -2.12 3.48 3.47
N LEU A 283 -2.90 4.52 3.75
CA LEU A 283 -3.97 4.56 4.75
C LEU A 283 -3.50 4.18 6.18
N CYS A 284 -2.22 4.39 6.46
CA CYS A 284 -1.58 4.06 7.72
C CYS A 284 -1.37 5.31 8.56
N ASP A 285 -1.86 5.31 9.80
CA ASP A 285 -1.65 6.42 10.75
C ASP A 285 -1.95 7.80 10.13
N MET A 286 -3.12 7.91 9.49
CA MET A 286 -3.49 9.08 8.70
C MET A 286 -3.59 10.36 9.55
N GLU A 287 -3.88 10.23 10.85
CA GLU A 287 -3.96 11.35 11.80
C GLU A 287 -2.61 12.01 12.10
N GLY A 288 -1.48 11.46 11.68
CA GLY A 288 -0.14 11.95 12.01
C GLY A 288 0.03 13.47 11.92
N TYR A 289 -0.53 14.11 10.87
CA TYR A 289 -0.44 15.56 10.68
C TYR A 289 -1.13 16.38 11.76
N THR A 290 -2.19 15.87 12.38
CA THR A 290 -2.86 16.54 13.51
C THR A 290 -2.06 16.40 14.82
N HIS A 291 -1.03 15.56 14.82
CA HIS A 291 -0.11 15.31 15.93
C HIS A 291 1.31 15.79 15.65
N GLY A 292 1.51 16.64 14.63
CA GLY A 292 2.78 17.26 14.32
C GLY A 292 3.85 16.32 13.72
N ARG A 293 3.42 15.24 13.03
CA ARG A 293 4.31 14.34 12.29
C ARG A 293 3.68 13.88 10.97
N ALA A 294 4.43 13.16 10.13
CA ALA A 294 3.90 12.61 8.90
C ALA A 294 2.70 11.67 9.15
N GLY A 295 1.65 11.86 8.36
CA GLY A 295 0.52 10.94 8.24
C GLY A 295 0.54 10.25 6.88
N GLY A 296 -0.14 9.09 6.77
CA GLY A 296 -0.17 8.28 5.58
C GLY A 296 -0.93 8.90 4.40
N TRP A 297 -0.64 8.37 3.20
CA TRP A 297 -1.47 8.65 2.03
C TRP A 297 -2.95 8.36 2.33
N PRO A 298 -3.90 9.19 1.90
CA PRO A 298 -3.80 10.26 0.88
C PRO A 298 -3.42 11.65 1.43
N HIS A 299 -2.83 11.74 2.61
CA HIS A 299 -2.38 12.98 3.25
C HIS A 299 -3.52 13.98 3.48
N MET A 300 -4.75 13.51 3.69
CA MET A 300 -5.93 14.37 3.77
C MET A 300 -5.81 15.44 4.84
N PHE A 301 -5.23 15.12 6.00
CA PHE A 301 -5.05 16.07 7.10
C PHE A 301 -3.90 17.08 6.91
N LYS A 302 -3.22 17.08 5.77
CA LYS A 302 -2.46 18.26 5.31
C LYS A 302 -3.37 19.41 4.87
N LYS A 303 -4.64 19.09 4.55
CA LYS A 303 -5.63 20.05 4.06
C LYS A 303 -6.50 20.49 5.24
N PRO A 304 -6.48 21.79 5.65
CA PRO A 304 -7.20 22.27 6.84
C PRO A 304 -8.69 21.94 6.86
N GLN A 305 -9.35 21.92 5.70
CA GLN A 305 -10.79 21.61 5.58
C GLN A 305 -11.17 20.22 6.08
N TYR A 306 -10.23 19.28 6.16
CA TYR A 306 -10.47 17.91 6.68
C TYR A 306 -10.07 17.77 8.16
N CYS A 307 -9.38 18.75 8.75
CA CYS A 307 -8.95 18.70 10.14
C CYS A 307 -10.09 19.04 11.12
N HIS A 308 -11.20 18.30 11.06
CA HIS A 308 -12.35 18.48 11.93
C HIS A 308 -12.78 17.15 12.59
N PRO A 309 -13.47 17.20 13.76
CA PRO A 309 -13.74 16.02 14.59
C PRO A 309 -14.42 14.86 13.84
N LYS A 310 -15.40 15.14 12.97
CA LYS A 310 -16.14 14.11 12.23
C LYS A 310 -15.24 13.35 11.26
N ALA A 311 -14.38 14.05 10.51
CA ALA A 311 -13.46 13.40 9.58
C ALA A 311 -12.43 12.54 10.35
N ILE A 312 -11.89 13.07 11.46
CA ILE A 312 -10.95 12.34 12.31
C ILE A 312 -11.62 11.08 12.88
N GLU A 313 -12.84 11.21 13.42
CA GLU A 313 -13.60 10.07 13.94
C GLU A 313 -13.85 9.02 12.85
N THR A 314 -14.30 9.44 11.67
CA THR A 314 -14.54 8.54 10.53
C THR A 314 -13.28 7.78 10.15
N ILE A 315 -12.15 8.47 9.99
CA ILE A 315 -10.88 7.85 9.58
C ILE A 315 -10.40 6.78 10.56
N ARG A 316 -10.66 6.92 11.84
CA ARG A 316 -10.31 5.91 12.86
C ARG A 316 -10.91 4.54 12.60
N TYR A 317 -12.05 4.45 11.91
CA TYR A 317 -12.66 3.18 11.50
C TYR A 317 -12.01 2.56 10.25
N TYR A 318 -11.15 3.31 9.54
CA TYR A 318 -10.58 2.90 8.25
C TYR A 318 -9.05 2.92 8.21
N ASP A 319 -8.42 3.47 9.24
CA ASP A 319 -6.95 3.48 9.35
C ASP A 319 -6.41 2.07 9.56
N VAL A 320 -5.46 1.67 8.72
CA VAL A 320 -4.83 0.33 8.76
C VAL A 320 -4.27 0.01 10.15
N ALA A 321 -3.76 1.03 10.86
CA ALA A 321 -3.23 0.86 12.21
C ALA A 321 -4.26 0.29 13.20
N ASN A 322 -5.55 0.44 12.93
CA ASN A 322 -6.62 -0.09 13.79
C ASN A 322 -7.08 -1.50 13.41
N PHE A 323 -6.64 -2.02 12.27
CA PHE A 323 -6.89 -3.40 11.83
C PHE A 323 -5.76 -4.38 12.19
N VAL A 324 -4.51 -3.92 12.11
CA VAL A 324 -3.35 -4.83 12.13
C VAL A 324 -3.18 -5.63 13.42
N THR A 325 -3.77 -5.21 14.54
CA THR A 325 -3.80 -5.98 15.78
C THR A 325 -4.65 -7.25 15.69
N ASP A 326 -5.56 -7.30 14.70
CA ASP A 326 -6.45 -8.45 14.47
C ASP A 326 -5.82 -9.47 13.52
N ILE A 327 -4.71 -9.15 12.85
CA ILE A 327 -3.96 -10.09 12.01
C ILE A 327 -3.23 -11.10 12.90
N LYS A 328 -3.45 -12.40 12.64
CA LYS A 328 -2.84 -13.52 13.39
C LYS A 328 -1.94 -14.41 12.52
N VAL A 329 -1.92 -14.15 11.21
CA VAL A 329 -1.18 -14.91 10.20
C VAL A 329 0.10 -14.17 9.80
N PRO A 330 1.09 -14.84 9.19
CA PRO A 330 2.33 -14.20 8.77
C PRO A 330 2.13 -13.07 7.77
N VAL A 331 2.96 -12.03 7.86
CA VAL A 331 2.97 -10.87 6.96
C VAL A 331 4.37 -10.65 6.39
N PHE A 332 4.50 -10.61 5.08
CA PHE A 332 5.68 -10.05 4.40
C PHE A 332 5.47 -8.56 4.21
N MET A 333 6.39 -7.72 4.69
CA MET A 333 6.26 -6.28 4.61
C MET A 333 7.54 -5.63 4.08
N SER A 334 7.42 -4.82 3.02
CA SER A 334 8.56 -4.16 2.39
C SER A 334 8.25 -2.69 2.09
N PHE A 335 9.19 -1.80 2.39
CA PHE A 335 9.11 -0.36 2.11
C PHE A 335 10.49 0.31 2.18
N GLY A 336 10.57 1.55 1.68
CA GLY A 336 11.77 2.36 1.68
C GLY A 336 11.68 3.58 2.58
N TYR A 337 12.83 4.20 2.86
CA TYR A 337 12.88 5.40 3.69
C TYR A 337 12.64 6.68 2.89
N ASN A 338 12.97 6.67 1.58
CA ASN A 338 12.79 7.84 0.73
C ASN A 338 11.37 7.97 0.16
N ASP A 339 10.45 7.07 0.51
CA ASP A 339 9.06 7.14 0.09
C ASP A 339 8.38 8.40 0.65
N THR A 340 7.90 9.27 -0.26
CA THR A 340 7.16 10.50 0.08
C THR A 340 5.64 10.34 -0.10
N THR A 341 5.20 9.23 -0.65
CA THR A 341 3.79 8.89 -0.82
C THR A 341 3.28 8.12 0.39
N CYS A 342 3.99 7.04 0.76
CA CYS A 342 3.69 6.24 1.96
C CYS A 342 4.91 6.29 2.89
N PRO A 343 5.03 7.31 3.73
CA PRO A 343 6.26 7.62 4.44
C PRO A 343 6.66 6.53 5.43
N PRO A 344 7.97 6.30 5.64
CA PRO A 344 8.47 5.28 6.56
C PRO A 344 7.95 5.46 7.99
N THR A 345 7.69 6.69 8.42
CA THR A 345 7.07 7.00 9.72
C THR A 345 5.78 6.22 9.93
N THR A 346 4.89 6.18 8.91
CA THR A 346 3.60 5.50 9.02
C THR A 346 3.70 4.00 8.80
N SER A 347 4.61 3.57 7.92
CA SER A 347 4.89 2.14 7.68
C SER A 347 5.44 1.46 8.94
N TYR A 348 6.42 2.07 9.61
CA TYR A 348 6.92 1.57 10.90
C TYR A 348 5.87 1.62 12.00
N SER A 349 5.08 2.70 12.09
CA SER A 349 4.02 2.80 13.09
C SER A 349 3.05 1.63 13.04
N VAL A 350 2.67 1.22 11.82
CA VAL A 350 1.77 0.07 11.60
C VAL A 350 2.50 -1.24 11.84
N MET A 351 3.71 -1.41 11.30
CA MET A 351 4.52 -2.63 11.49
C MET A 351 4.78 -2.90 12.97
N ASN A 352 5.17 -1.89 13.75
CA ASN A 352 5.46 -2.03 15.18
C ASN A 352 4.20 -2.27 16.05
N LYS A 353 3.00 -2.10 15.49
CA LYS A 353 1.73 -2.38 16.18
C LYS A 353 1.24 -3.82 15.92
N MET A 354 1.75 -4.50 14.89
CA MET A 354 1.39 -5.89 14.61
C MET A 354 1.89 -6.81 15.72
N THR A 355 1.14 -7.87 15.99
CA THR A 355 1.51 -8.92 16.96
C THR A 355 1.72 -10.29 16.30
N CYS A 356 1.49 -10.38 14.99
CA CYS A 356 1.72 -11.57 14.17
C CYS A 356 3.19 -11.69 13.75
N PRO A 357 3.62 -12.84 13.23
CA PRO A 357 4.93 -12.97 12.61
C PRO A 357 5.09 -12.04 11.41
N ILE A 358 6.20 -11.28 11.35
CA ILE A 358 6.50 -10.37 10.25
C ILE A 358 7.83 -10.76 9.62
N THR A 359 7.87 -10.82 8.30
CA THR A 359 9.08 -10.90 7.50
C THR A 359 9.35 -9.54 6.87
N PRO A 360 10.18 -8.68 7.48
CA PRO A 360 10.45 -7.36 6.94
C PRO A 360 11.52 -7.43 5.84
N PHE A 361 11.33 -6.68 4.76
CA PHE A 361 12.34 -6.44 3.73
C PHE A 361 12.47 -4.93 3.49
N ILE A 362 13.19 -4.24 4.36
CA ILE A 362 13.35 -2.79 4.31
C ILE A 362 14.49 -2.43 3.37
N VAL A 363 14.23 -1.52 2.42
CA VAL A 363 15.21 -1.00 1.45
C VAL A 363 15.33 0.51 1.64
N PRO A 364 16.29 0.98 2.47
CA PRO A 364 16.35 2.38 2.93
C PRO A 364 16.45 3.42 1.81
N ASP A 365 17.05 3.10 0.69
CA ASP A 365 17.24 3.99 -0.46
C ASP A 365 16.05 4.01 -1.42
N SER A 366 15.07 3.09 -1.30
CA SER A 366 13.93 3.07 -2.19
C SER A 366 12.92 4.18 -1.89
N TYR A 367 12.27 4.64 -2.97
CA TYR A 367 11.15 5.56 -2.99
C TYR A 367 9.82 4.78 -3.04
N HIS A 368 8.76 5.36 -3.64
CA HIS A 368 7.45 4.71 -3.80
C HIS A 368 7.44 3.71 -4.97
N PHE A 369 8.33 2.76 -4.93
CA PHE A 369 8.42 1.64 -5.89
C PHE A 369 9.09 0.43 -5.21
N MET A 370 9.04 -0.72 -5.89
CA MET A 370 9.76 -1.92 -5.47
C MET A 370 10.82 -2.29 -6.50
N TYR A 371 11.98 -2.70 -6.05
CA TYR A 371 12.97 -3.35 -6.89
C TYR A 371 12.53 -4.78 -7.26
N PRO A 372 13.02 -5.33 -8.38
CA PRO A 372 12.74 -6.72 -8.77
C PRO A 372 12.99 -7.73 -7.64
N GLU A 373 14.08 -7.57 -6.91
CA GLU A 373 14.49 -8.44 -5.80
C GLU A 373 13.48 -8.44 -4.65
N GLN A 374 12.86 -7.29 -4.36
CA GLN A 374 11.79 -7.21 -3.36
C GLN A 374 10.56 -8.00 -3.81
N ARG A 375 10.20 -7.88 -5.11
CA ARG A 375 9.06 -8.61 -5.68
C ARG A 375 9.33 -10.12 -5.70
N GLU A 376 10.52 -10.53 -6.12
CA GLU A 376 10.93 -11.94 -6.16
C GLU A 376 10.92 -12.57 -4.76
N ALA A 377 11.47 -11.89 -3.77
CA ALA A 377 11.46 -12.34 -2.38
C ALA A 377 10.02 -12.49 -1.85
N ALA A 378 9.13 -11.52 -2.15
CA ALA A 378 7.74 -11.57 -1.72
C ALA A 378 6.94 -12.69 -2.40
N VAL A 379 7.17 -12.92 -3.70
CA VAL A 379 6.54 -14.02 -4.44
C VAL A 379 7.02 -15.36 -3.89
N SER A 380 8.32 -15.52 -3.71
CA SER A 380 8.90 -16.75 -3.13
C SER A 380 8.34 -17.02 -1.73
N TRP A 381 8.26 -15.98 -0.89
CA TRP A 381 7.66 -16.09 0.45
C TRP A 381 6.18 -16.54 0.39
N ALA A 382 5.39 -15.93 -0.52
CA ALA A 382 3.98 -16.27 -0.67
C ALA A 382 3.78 -17.70 -1.17
N LEU A 383 4.58 -18.15 -2.17
CA LEU A 383 4.54 -19.50 -2.70
C LEU A 383 4.90 -20.54 -1.64
N ASN A 384 5.95 -20.30 -0.85
CA ASN A 384 6.33 -21.20 0.25
C ASN A 384 5.17 -21.35 1.24
N LEU A 385 4.56 -20.23 1.67
CA LEU A 385 3.43 -20.26 2.61
C LEU A 385 2.19 -20.98 2.05
N LEU A 386 1.97 -20.91 0.74
CA LEU A 386 0.83 -21.56 0.09
C LEU A 386 1.00 -23.07 -0.09
N HIS A 387 2.24 -23.57 -0.02
CA HIS A 387 2.57 -25.00 -0.17
C HIS A 387 2.85 -25.70 1.17
N GLU A 388 2.87 -24.97 2.29
CA GLU A 388 2.87 -25.51 3.66
C GLU A 388 1.46 -26.03 4.06
#